data_493b4cffe41fa1ad807d394e7d3aca11
#
_entry.id   493b4cffe41fa1ad807d394e7d3aca11
#
_cell.length_a   1.000
_cell.length_b   1.000
_cell.length_c   1.000
_cell.angle_alpha   90.00
_cell.angle_beta   90.00
_cell.angle_gamma   90.00
#
_symmetry.space_group_name_H-M   'P 1'
#
loop_
_entity.id
_entity.type
_entity.pdbx_description
1 polymer ?
#
loop_
_entity_poly.entity_id
_entity_poly.type
_entity_poly.pdbx_seq_one_letter_code
_entity_poly.pdbx_strand_id
1 'polypeptide(L)'
;YELTMDGHSQTGVVGCASIDDYRNNVIKKHENTRADKEEDRIRHVDTCSMQTGPIFLAYRAKEDLKEKIGELKKQAPVYDFVSEDGIGHRVWVIDNDSDVAMIEEAFGKIPTIYIADGHHRCASAVKVGLKRREQYPDYTGEEEFNYFLSVIFPDEELRILDYNRVVKDLNGMDAATFLTRIEEYFLSLIHISEPTRR
;
A
#
# COMPACT_ATOMS: atom_id res chain seq x y z
N TYR A 1 -10.72 6.03 4.33
CA TYR A 1 -9.65 6.98 4.64
C TYR A 1 -9.29 7.80 3.42
N GLU A 2 -9.33 9.12 3.57
CA GLU A 2 -8.89 10.06 2.55
C GLU A 2 -7.69 10.86 3.05
N LEU A 3 -6.71 11.03 2.18
CA LEU A 3 -5.52 11.85 2.40
C LEU A 3 -5.47 12.93 1.33
N THR A 4 -5.26 14.18 1.75
CA THR A 4 -5.15 15.33 0.82
C THR A 4 -3.81 16.02 1.01
N MET A 5 -2.99 16.03 -0.06
CA MET A 5 -1.68 16.66 -0.10
C MET A 5 -1.54 17.52 -1.36
N ASP A 6 -1.14 18.78 -1.23
CA ASP A 6 -0.97 19.73 -2.34
C ASP A 6 -2.18 19.83 -3.27
N GLY A 7 -3.39 19.82 -2.68
CA GLY A 7 -4.64 19.88 -3.42
C GLY A 7 -5.05 18.59 -4.14
N HIS A 8 -4.26 17.52 -4.02
CA HIS A 8 -4.60 16.20 -4.52
C HIS A 8 -5.13 15.32 -3.39
N SER A 9 -6.30 14.73 -3.59
CA SER A 9 -6.91 13.80 -2.64
C SER A 9 -6.86 12.38 -3.19
N GLN A 10 -6.56 11.43 -2.32
CA GLN A 10 -6.63 10.00 -2.60
C GLN A 10 -7.43 9.30 -1.51
N THR A 11 -8.34 8.44 -1.90
CA THR A 11 -9.25 7.74 -0.98
C THR A 11 -9.03 6.23 -1.08
N GLY A 12 -8.75 5.61 0.06
CA GLY A 12 -8.56 4.16 0.15
C GLY A 12 -9.53 3.51 1.12
N VAL A 13 -9.88 2.27 0.84
CA VAL A 13 -10.63 1.41 1.76
C VAL A 13 -9.66 0.81 2.77
N VAL A 14 -9.92 1.00 4.05
CA VAL A 14 -9.17 0.36 5.14
C VAL A 14 -9.90 -0.91 5.52
N GLY A 15 -9.18 -2.03 5.50
CA GLY A 15 -9.74 -3.34 5.83
C GLY A 15 -8.66 -4.38 6.04
N CYS A 16 -9.10 -5.59 6.34
CA CYS A 16 -8.23 -6.75 6.54
C CYS A 16 -8.15 -7.56 5.24
N ALA A 17 -6.94 -7.72 4.71
CA ALA A 17 -6.66 -8.55 3.55
C ALA A 17 -6.15 -9.93 3.97
N SER A 18 -6.53 -10.97 3.23
CA SER A 18 -6.17 -12.35 3.55
C SER A 18 -4.70 -12.65 3.31
N ILE A 19 -4.06 -13.37 4.24
CA ILE A 19 -2.71 -13.90 4.04
C ILE A 19 -2.67 -14.92 2.90
N ASP A 20 -3.78 -15.61 2.60
CA ASP A 20 -3.84 -16.57 1.52
C ASP A 20 -3.86 -15.89 0.15
N ASP A 21 -4.43 -14.70 0.02
CA ASP A 21 -4.35 -13.91 -1.21
C ASP A 21 -2.92 -13.51 -1.55
N TYR A 22 -2.11 -13.21 -0.54
CA TYR A 22 -0.68 -12.99 -0.73
C TYR A 22 0.04 -14.28 -1.16
N ARG A 23 -0.25 -15.42 -0.54
CA ARG A 23 0.35 -16.72 -0.88
C ARG A 23 -0.02 -17.20 -2.28
N ASN A 24 -1.27 -17.00 -2.67
CA ASN A 24 -1.82 -17.40 -3.95
C ASN A 24 -1.54 -16.38 -5.08
N ASN A 25 -0.73 -15.34 -4.77
CA ASN A 25 -0.33 -14.31 -5.73
C ASN A 25 -1.51 -13.52 -6.33
N VAL A 26 -2.63 -13.43 -5.61
CA VAL A 26 -3.69 -12.44 -5.85
C VAL A 26 -3.17 -11.07 -5.46
N ILE A 27 -2.52 -10.97 -4.27
CA ILE A 27 -1.78 -9.79 -3.84
C ILE A 27 -0.33 -9.93 -4.30
N LYS A 28 0.04 -9.14 -5.30
CA LYS A 28 1.36 -9.20 -5.95
C LYS A 28 2.37 -8.30 -5.29
N LYS A 29 3.58 -8.83 -5.16
CA LYS A 29 4.77 -8.11 -4.72
C LYS A 29 5.69 -7.81 -5.91
N HIS A 30 6.42 -6.71 -5.83
CA HIS A 30 7.43 -6.31 -6.81
C HIS A 30 8.83 -6.17 -6.18
N GLU A 31 8.95 -6.39 -4.87
CA GLU A 31 10.20 -6.29 -4.13
C GLU A 31 10.40 -7.54 -3.27
N ASN A 32 11.65 -7.99 -3.19
CA ASN A 32 12.05 -9.05 -2.27
C ASN A 32 12.37 -8.45 -0.90
N THR A 33 11.93 -9.12 0.15
CA THR A 33 12.19 -8.70 1.51
C THR A 33 13.60 -9.12 1.96
N ARG A 34 14.24 -8.27 2.77
CA ARG A 34 15.51 -8.59 3.42
C ARG A 34 15.24 -9.35 4.71
N ALA A 35 15.94 -10.49 4.89
CA ALA A 35 15.72 -11.40 6.01
C ALA A 35 15.90 -10.73 7.38
N ASP A 36 16.94 -9.87 7.53
CA ASP A 36 17.22 -9.15 8.77
C ASP A 36 16.08 -8.22 9.23
N LYS A 37 15.52 -7.45 8.28
CA LYS A 37 14.39 -6.56 8.55
C LYS A 37 13.09 -7.30 8.76
N GLU A 38 12.91 -8.40 8.07
CA GLU A 38 11.73 -9.22 8.18
C GLU A 38 11.66 -9.91 9.55
N GLU A 39 12.78 -10.45 10.04
CA GLU A 39 12.84 -11.11 11.35
C GLU A 39 12.49 -10.16 12.50
N ASP A 40 12.97 -8.92 12.46
CA ASP A 40 12.60 -7.90 13.43
C ASP A 40 11.09 -7.61 13.44
N ARG A 41 10.47 -7.51 12.26
CA ARG A 41 9.03 -7.30 12.13
C ARG A 41 8.21 -8.52 12.56
N ILE A 42 8.66 -9.73 12.24
CA ILE A 42 8.03 -10.97 12.72
C ILE A 42 7.99 -10.98 14.25
N ARG A 43 9.15 -10.73 14.89
CA ARG A 43 9.23 -10.67 16.35
C ARG A 43 8.29 -9.62 16.93
N HIS A 44 8.20 -8.45 16.32
CA HIS A 44 7.30 -7.38 16.74
C HIS A 44 5.84 -7.81 16.68
N VAL A 45 5.37 -8.28 15.52
CA VAL A 45 3.97 -8.70 15.32
C VAL A 45 3.62 -9.90 16.23
N ASP A 46 4.52 -10.87 16.34
CA ASP A 46 4.28 -12.08 17.15
C ASP A 46 4.23 -11.77 18.65
N THR A 47 5.09 -10.85 19.13
CA THR A 47 5.12 -10.46 20.54
C THR A 47 3.92 -9.60 20.93
N CYS A 48 3.59 -8.60 20.09
CA CYS A 48 2.48 -7.68 20.37
C CYS A 48 1.11 -8.28 20.04
N SER A 49 1.07 -9.36 19.24
CA SER A 49 -0.17 -9.88 18.62
C SER A 49 -0.98 -8.78 17.91
N MET A 50 -0.29 -7.81 17.33
CA MET A 50 -0.89 -6.61 16.76
C MET A 50 -0.07 -6.10 15.56
N GLN A 51 -0.77 -5.58 14.57
CA GLN A 51 -0.17 -4.87 13.45
C GLN A 51 -0.24 -3.38 13.71
N THR A 52 0.91 -2.70 13.68
CA THR A 52 1.05 -1.29 14.09
C THR A 52 0.94 -0.29 12.94
N GLY A 53 0.71 -0.75 11.73
CA GLY A 53 0.52 0.12 10.57
C GLY A 53 -0.03 -0.64 9.37
N PRO A 54 -0.96 -0.02 8.62
CA PRO A 54 -1.56 -0.65 7.47
C PRO A 54 -0.53 -0.88 6.35
N ILE A 55 -0.77 -1.90 5.56
CA ILE A 55 -0.04 -2.17 4.33
C ILE A 55 -0.72 -1.39 3.22
N PHE A 56 0.08 -0.67 2.43
CA PHE A 56 -0.44 0.12 1.31
C PHE A 56 -0.60 -0.79 0.09
N LEU A 57 -1.85 -0.99 -0.32
CA LEU A 57 -2.22 -1.77 -1.49
C LEU A 57 -2.81 -0.89 -2.58
N ALA A 58 -2.67 -1.31 -3.82
CA ALA A 58 -3.25 -0.65 -4.98
C ALA A 58 -4.03 -1.65 -5.85
N TYR A 59 -5.13 -1.21 -6.44
CA TYR A 59 -5.92 -2.00 -7.38
C TYR A 59 -6.28 -1.18 -8.61
N ARG A 60 -6.60 -1.86 -9.71
CA ARG A 60 -7.14 -1.21 -10.90
C ARG A 60 -8.55 -0.70 -10.62
N ALA A 61 -8.73 0.61 -10.73
CA ALA A 61 -9.99 1.29 -10.41
C ALA A 61 -11.22 0.57 -11.00
N LYS A 62 -12.30 0.58 -10.21
CA LYS A 62 -13.60 0.01 -10.56
C LYS A 62 -14.69 1.04 -10.30
N GLU A 63 -15.55 1.27 -11.29
CA GLU A 63 -16.56 2.32 -11.23
C GLU A 63 -17.57 2.07 -10.12
N ASP A 64 -18.00 0.83 -9.92
CA ASP A 64 -18.92 0.43 -8.84
C ASP A 64 -18.37 0.75 -7.44
N LEU A 65 -17.09 0.47 -7.20
CA LEU A 65 -16.42 0.85 -5.94
C LEU A 65 -16.29 2.36 -5.81
N LYS A 66 -15.93 3.06 -6.87
CA LYS A 66 -15.78 4.51 -6.90
C LYS A 66 -17.10 5.23 -6.57
N GLU A 67 -18.18 4.82 -7.20
CA GLU A 67 -19.52 5.34 -6.94
C GLU A 67 -19.92 5.10 -5.48
N LYS A 68 -19.74 3.86 -4.99
CA LYS A 68 -20.10 3.50 -3.62
C LYS A 68 -19.30 4.28 -2.58
N ILE A 69 -17.98 4.36 -2.73
CA ILE A 69 -17.12 5.14 -1.84
C ILE A 69 -17.51 6.63 -1.91
N GLY A 70 -17.80 7.15 -3.10
CA GLY A 70 -18.28 8.50 -3.29
C GLY A 70 -19.60 8.80 -2.56
N GLU A 71 -20.52 7.83 -2.49
CA GLU A 71 -21.75 7.95 -1.70
C GLU A 71 -21.47 7.98 -0.20
N LEU A 72 -20.66 7.06 0.28
CA LEU A 72 -20.30 6.96 1.71
C LEU A 72 -19.61 8.22 2.22
N LYS A 73 -18.79 8.85 1.40
CA LYS A 73 -18.10 10.12 1.71
C LYS A 73 -19.03 11.33 1.82
N LYS A 74 -20.29 11.24 1.40
CA LYS A 74 -21.27 12.33 1.60
C LYS A 74 -21.71 12.48 3.06
N GLN A 75 -21.46 11.47 3.87
CA GLN A 75 -21.69 11.51 5.31
C GLN A 75 -20.60 12.34 6.01
N ALA A 76 -20.88 12.78 7.23
CA ALA A 76 -19.87 13.46 8.03
C ALA A 76 -18.75 12.47 8.42
N PRO A 77 -17.48 12.83 8.22
CA PRO A 77 -16.37 11.98 8.65
C PRO A 77 -16.29 11.91 10.18
N VAL A 78 -15.83 10.80 10.72
CA VAL A 78 -15.55 10.64 12.16
C VAL A 78 -14.27 11.34 12.59
N TYR A 79 -13.33 11.54 11.65
CA TYR A 79 -12.13 12.34 11.81
C TYR A 79 -11.96 13.24 10.59
N ASP A 80 -11.68 14.51 10.82
CA ASP A 80 -11.33 15.51 9.81
C ASP A 80 -10.34 16.48 10.43
N PHE A 81 -9.07 16.39 10.04
CA PHE A 81 -8.00 17.23 10.58
C PHE A 81 -6.87 17.40 9.57
N VAL A 82 -6.04 18.40 9.82
CA VAL A 82 -4.79 18.63 9.09
C VAL A 82 -3.63 18.39 10.04
N SER A 83 -2.68 17.53 9.63
CA SER A 83 -1.46 17.25 10.39
C SER A 83 -0.44 18.39 10.29
N GLU A 84 0.59 18.39 11.14
CA GLU A 84 1.61 19.45 11.22
C GLU A 84 2.35 19.69 9.89
N ASP A 85 2.45 18.67 9.05
CA ASP A 85 3.06 18.71 7.71
C ASP A 85 2.11 19.26 6.62
N GLY A 86 0.90 19.71 7.02
CA GLY A 86 -0.08 20.29 6.11
C GLY A 86 -0.93 19.29 5.33
N ILE A 87 -0.84 18.01 5.68
CA ILE A 87 -1.64 16.95 5.03
C ILE A 87 -3.02 16.84 5.68
N GLY A 88 -4.07 16.87 4.87
CA GLY A 88 -5.45 16.67 5.31
C GLY A 88 -5.77 15.19 5.48
N HIS A 89 -6.48 14.85 6.55
CA HIS A 89 -6.88 13.47 6.85
C HIS A 89 -8.36 13.41 7.16
N ARG A 90 -9.09 12.53 6.48
CA ARG A 90 -10.50 12.26 6.75
C ARG A 90 -10.74 10.76 6.88
N VAL A 91 -11.60 10.39 7.82
CA VAL A 91 -11.96 8.99 8.05
C VAL A 91 -13.47 8.86 8.16
N TRP A 92 -14.02 7.87 7.48
CA TRP A 92 -15.42 7.44 7.60
C TRP A 92 -15.42 5.98 8.06
N VAL A 93 -16.38 5.63 8.89
CA VAL A 93 -16.61 4.23 9.28
C VAL A 93 -17.73 3.67 8.42
N ILE A 94 -17.51 2.47 7.88
CA ILE A 94 -18.52 1.71 7.14
C ILE A 94 -18.97 0.61 8.08
N ASP A 95 -20.13 0.78 8.72
CA ASP A 95 -20.70 -0.11 9.74
C ASP A 95 -22.03 -0.76 9.31
N ASN A 96 -22.49 -0.45 8.12
CA ASN A 96 -23.69 -1.05 7.55
C ASN A 96 -23.33 -2.36 6.84
N ASP A 97 -23.92 -3.47 7.27
CA ASP A 97 -23.64 -4.81 6.73
C ASP A 97 -23.81 -4.92 5.22
N SER A 98 -24.81 -4.24 4.64
CA SER A 98 -25.04 -4.27 3.20
C SER A 98 -23.97 -3.54 2.41
N ASP A 99 -23.41 -2.46 2.96
CA ASP A 99 -22.33 -1.69 2.35
C ASP A 99 -21.01 -2.47 2.44
N VAL A 100 -20.75 -3.11 3.58
CA VAL A 100 -19.59 -3.99 3.78
C VAL A 100 -19.65 -5.14 2.78
N ALA A 101 -20.78 -5.87 2.72
CA ALA A 101 -20.95 -7.01 1.81
C ALA A 101 -20.78 -6.60 0.33
N MET A 102 -21.31 -5.45 -0.07
CA MET A 102 -21.14 -4.94 -1.43
C MET A 102 -19.67 -4.66 -1.76
N ILE A 103 -18.94 -4.04 -0.84
CA ILE A 103 -17.52 -3.72 -1.02
C ILE A 103 -16.69 -5.02 -1.08
N GLU A 104 -16.96 -5.99 -0.19
CA GLU A 104 -16.30 -7.29 -0.20
C GLU A 104 -16.55 -8.04 -1.51
N GLU A 105 -17.80 -8.08 -1.99
CA GLU A 105 -18.14 -8.69 -3.27
C GLU A 105 -17.43 -8.01 -4.44
N ALA A 106 -17.35 -6.68 -4.44
CA ALA A 106 -16.67 -5.92 -5.48
C ALA A 106 -15.15 -6.21 -5.49
N PHE A 107 -14.50 -6.23 -4.31
CA PHE A 107 -13.09 -6.64 -4.21
C PHE A 107 -12.87 -8.10 -4.60
N GLY A 108 -13.79 -9.00 -4.28
CA GLY A 108 -13.74 -10.40 -4.69
C GLY A 108 -13.70 -10.61 -6.21
N LYS A 109 -14.17 -9.63 -6.99
CA LYS A 109 -14.12 -9.64 -8.47
C LYS A 109 -12.81 -9.08 -9.03
N ILE A 110 -11.93 -8.52 -8.19
CA ILE A 110 -10.65 -7.95 -8.62
C ILE A 110 -9.61 -9.08 -8.66
N PRO A 111 -9.10 -9.43 -9.85
CA PRO A 111 -8.23 -10.60 -9.99
C PRO A 111 -6.83 -10.39 -9.41
N THR A 112 -6.45 -9.14 -9.21
CA THR A 112 -5.08 -8.81 -8.76
C THR A 112 -5.04 -7.49 -8.03
N ILE A 113 -4.40 -7.49 -6.86
CA ILE A 113 -4.05 -6.33 -6.05
C ILE A 113 -2.52 -6.27 -5.96
N TYR A 114 -1.96 -5.08 -5.79
CA TYR A 114 -0.52 -4.86 -5.78
C TYR A 114 -0.10 -4.22 -4.46
N ILE A 115 1.02 -4.69 -3.88
CA ILE A 115 1.63 -4.01 -2.74
C ILE A 115 2.34 -2.76 -3.28
N ALA A 116 1.88 -1.58 -2.88
CA ALA A 116 2.54 -0.33 -3.21
C ALA A 116 3.65 0.02 -2.20
N ASP A 117 3.39 -0.23 -0.91
CA ASP A 117 4.38 -0.09 0.17
C ASP A 117 4.09 -1.07 1.31
N GLY A 118 5.14 -1.40 2.08
CA GLY A 118 5.01 -2.27 3.25
C GLY A 118 5.28 -3.75 2.98
N HIS A 119 6.11 -4.09 1.99
CA HIS A 119 6.48 -5.49 1.67
C HIS A 119 6.97 -6.27 2.88
N HIS A 120 7.84 -5.68 3.73
CA HIS A 120 8.33 -6.32 4.96
C HIS A 120 7.23 -6.54 5.98
N ARG A 121 6.31 -5.57 6.15
CA ARG A 121 5.15 -5.70 7.05
C ARG A 121 4.22 -6.81 6.56
N CYS A 122 3.92 -6.84 5.26
CA CYS A 122 3.09 -7.88 4.66
C CYS A 122 3.70 -9.28 4.82
N ALA A 123 4.96 -9.46 4.44
CA ALA A 123 5.65 -10.74 4.55
C ALA A 123 5.72 -11.23 6.01
N SER A 124 5.95 -10.31 6.95
CA SER A 124 6.00 -10.64 8.39
C SER A 124 4.62 -11.06 8.92
N ALA A 125 3.56 -10.35 8.56
CA ALA A 125 2.20 -10.71 8.94
C ALA A 125 1.82 -12.10 8.42
N VAL A 126 2.14 -12.40 7.17
CA VAL A 126 1.92 -13.72 6.56
C VAL A 126 2.67 -14.82 7.30
N LYS A 127 3.95 -14.61 7.63
CA LYS A 127 4.75 -15.61 8.36
C LYS A 127 4.25 -15.85 9.77
N VAL A 128 3.83 -14.79 10.49
CA VAL A 128 3.22 -14.94 11.82
C VAL A 128 1.90 -15.67 11.73
N GLY A 129 1.06 -15.35 10.75
CA GLY A 129 -0.20 -16.04 10.52
C GLY A 129 -0.01 -17.54 10.26
N LEU A 130 0.94 -17.91 9.40
CA LEU A 130 1.27 -19.30 9.12
C LEU A 130 1.80 -20.04 10.37
N LYS A 131 2.70 -19.40 11.13
CA LYS A 131 3.18 -19.92 12.40
C LYS A 131 2.04 -20.19 13.38
N ARG A 132 1.05 -19.30 13.44
CA ARG A 132 -0.11 -19.47 14.32
C ARG A 132 -1.07 -20.56 13.84
N ARG A 133 -1.25 -20.72 12.53
CA ARG A 133 -1.98 -21.88 11.97
C ARG A 133 -1.35 -23.21 12.39
N GLU A 134 -0.02 -23.30 12.43
CA GLU A 134 0.68 -24.49 12.93
C GLU A 134 0.46 -24.71 14.44
N GLN A 135 0.38 -23.63 15.24
CA GLN A 135 0.13 -23.70 16.66
C GLN A 135 -1.34 -24.02 17.02
N TYR A 136 -2.25 -23.62 16.13
CA TYR A 136 -3.70 -23.79 16.30
C TYR A 136 -4.28 -24.52 15.08
N PRO A 137 -4.05 -25.84 14.93
CA PRO A 137 -4.40 -26.60 13.73
C PRO A 137 -5.91 -26.66 13.45
N ASP A 138 -6.73 -26.42 14.47
CA ASP A 138 -8.20 -26.41 14.38
C ASP A 138 -8.76 -25.01 14.02
N TYR A 139 -7.93 -24.10 13.47
CA TYR A 139 -8.38 -22.78 13.05
C TYR A 139 -9.48 -22.88 12.00
N THR A 140 -10.45 -21.95 12.05
CA THR A 140 -11.62 -21.93 11.18
C THR A 140 -11.42 -21.10 9.90
N GLY A 141 -10.46 -20.17 9.93
CA GLY A 141 -10.24 -19.16 8.90
C GLY A 141 -10.69 -17.77 9.32
N GLU A 142 -11.52 -17.65 10.36
CA GLU A 142 -12.05 -16.38 10.85
C GLU A 142 -11.11 -15.66 11.84
N GLU A 143 -10.06 -16.35 12.30
CA GLU A 143 -9.14 -15.79 13.28
C GLU A 143 -8.31 -14.65 12.67
N GLU A 144 -8.07 -13.59 13.45
CA GLU A 144 -7.38 -12.37 13.04
C GLU A 144 -5.98 -12.61 12.44
N PHE A 145 -5.29 -13.67 12.85
CA PHE A 145 -3.97 -14.01 12.30
C PHE A 145 -4.01 -14.48 10.82
N ASN A 146 -5.21 -14.74 10.29
CA ASN A 146 -5.40 -15.05 8.87
C ASN A 146 -5.44 -13.80 7.97
N TYR A 147 -5.35 -12.63 8.58
CA TYR A 147 -5.51 -11.36 7.89
C TYR A 147 -4.40 -10.38 8.26
N PHE A 148 -4.23 -9.35 7.44
CA PHE A 148 -3.39 -8.21 7.75
C PHE A 148 -4.09 -6.89 7.42
N LEU A 149 -3.86 -5.90 8.28
CA LEU A 149 -4.41 -4.56 8.11
C LEU A 149 -3.83 -3.91 6.85
N SER A 150 -4.71 -3.40 6.01
CA SER A 150 -4.34 -2.73 4.77
C SER A 150 -5.15 -1.46 4.52
N VAL A 151 -4.61 -0.60 3.68
CA VAL A 151 -5.34 0.49 3.03
C VAL A 151 -5.18 0.31 1.53
N ILE A 152 -6.30 0.24 0.80
CA ILE A 152 -6.35 -0.20 -0.60
C ILE A 152 -6.86 0.96 -1.44
N PHE A 153 -5.99 1.52 -2.31
CA PHE A 153 -6.30 2.68 -3.15
C PHE A 153 -6.51 2.27 -4.62
N PRO A 154 -7.42 2.93 -5.34
CA PRO A 154 -7.50 2.81 -6.79
C PRO A 154 -6.27 3.46 -7.44
N ASP A 155 -5.74 2.84 -8.48
CA ASP A 155 -4.52 3.28 -9.14
C ASP A 155 -4.62 4.69 -9.77
N GLU A 156 -5.81 5.09 -10.19
CA GLU A 156 -6.04 6.41 -10.80
C GLU A 156 -5.91 7.60 -9.83
N GLU A 157 -6.06 7.36 -8.52
CA GLU A 157 -5.89 8.39 -7.49
C GLU A 157 -4.45 8.49 -6.96
N LEU A 158 -3.60 7.53 -7.31
CA LEU A 158 -2.22 7.50 -6.83
C LEU A 158 -1.31 8.44 -7.62
N ARG A 159 -0.40 9.11 -6.90
CA ARG A 159 0.68 9.92 -7.50
C ARG A 159 2.02 9.27 -7.23
N ILE A 160 2.83 9.20 -8.26
CA ILE A 160 4.23 8.85 -8.13
C ILE A 160 5.00 10.14 -7.87
N LEU A 161 5.65 10.22 -6.70
CA LEU A 161 6.50 11.34 -6.33
C LEU A 161 7.96 11.01 -6.66
N ASP A 162 8.71 12.03 -7.04
CA ASP A 162 10.13 11.90 -7.30
C ASP A 162 10.87 11.46 -6.04
N TYR A 163 11.71 10.46 -6.18
CA TYR A 163 12.61 10.03 -5.11
C TYR A 163 14.04 10.49 -5.42
N ASN A 164 14.25 11.80 -5.31
CA ASN A 164 15.48 12.46 -5.70
C ASN A 164 16.65 12.05 -4.81
N ARG A 165 17.84 12.01 -5.40
CA ARG A 165 19.10 11.87 -4.69
C ARG A 165 19.81 13.22 -4.66
N VAL A 166 20.23 13.63 -3.48
CA VAL A 166 21.03 14.83 -3.28
C VAL A 166 22.51 14.44 -3.24
N VAL A 167 23.27 14.98 -4.16
CA VAL A 167 24.72 14.80 -4.20
C VAL A 167 25.37 15.90 -3.38
N LYS A 168 26.17 15.55 -2.39
CA LYS A 168 26.79 16.49 -1.46
C LYS A 168 27.82 17.40 -2.13
N ASP A 169 28.64 16.82 -3.00
CA ASP A 169 29.62 17.53 -3.82
C ASP A 169 29.86 16.76 -5.13
N LEU A 170 30.45 17.40 -6.10
CA LEU A 170 30.75 16.84 -7.40
C LEU A 170 32.17 16.27 -7.50
N ASN A 171 32.87 16.11 -6.38
CA ASN A 171 34.25 15.60 -6.32
C ASN A 171 35.22 16.32 -7.28
N GLY A 172 35.15 17.66 -7.27
CA GLY A 172 35.99 18.53 -8.11
C GLY A 172 35.57 18.61 -9.59
N MET A 173 34.50 17.95 -10.01
CA MET A 173 33.96 18.06 -11.37
C MET A 173 33.01 19.26 -11.48
N ASP A 174 32.89 19.82 -12.67
CA ASP A 174 31.75 20.68 -13.00
C ASP A 174 30.48 19.86 -13.25
N ALA A 175 29.32 20.52 -13.29
CA ALA A 175 28.03 19.85 -13.47
C ALA A 175 27.92 19.08 -14.78
N ALA A 176 28.49 19.62 -15.88
CA ALA A 176 28.41 18.98 -17.19
C ALA A 176 29.23 17.68 -17.23
N THR A 177 30.46 17.72 -16.71
CA THR A 177 31.34 16.55 -16.58
C THR A 177 30.71 15.48 -15.67
N PHE A 178 30.09 15.91 -14.58
CA PHE A 178 29.41 14.99 -13.64
C PHE A 178 28.22 14.29 -14.33
N LEU A 179 27.37 15.02 -15.04
CA LEU A 179 26.24 14.44 -15.78
C LEU A 179 26.71 13.47 -16.85
N THR A 180 27.71 13.83 -17.65
CA THR A 180 28.30 12.92 -18.66
C THR A 180 28.79 11.62 -18.06
N ARG A 181 29.42 11.67 -16.87
CA ARG A 181 29.85 10.46 -16.16
C ARG A 181 28.70 9.63 -15.61
N ILE A 182 27.61 10.26 -15.15
CA ILE A 182 26.42 9.55 -14.71
C ILE A 182 25.78 8.79 -15.87
N GLU A 183 25.73 9.37 -17.06
CA GLU A 183 25.17 8.74 -18.25
C GLU A 183 25.92 7.46 -18.69
N GLU A 184 27.18 7.29 -18.29
CA GLU A 184 27.92 6.04 -18.53
C GLU A 184 27.34 4.85 -17.71
N TYR A 185 26.67 5.12 -16.59
CA TYR A 185 26.19 4.11 -15.65
C TYR A 185 24.66 4.05 -15.51
N PHE A 186 23.97 5.13 -15.88
CA PHE A 186 22.54 5.27 -15.73
C PHE A 186 21.88 5.68 -17.05
N LEU A 187 20.73 5.07 -17.33
CA LEU A 187 19.93 5.46 -18.49
C LEU A 187 19.21 6.77 -18.20
N SER A 188 19.50 7.82 -18.99
CA SER A 188 18.75 9.07 -18.94
C SER A 188 17.43 8.94 -19.70
N LEU A 189 16.30 9.05 -18.99
CA LEU A 189 14.97 9.03 -19.62
C LEU A 189 14.59 10.37 -20.26
N ILE A 190 15.30 11.45 -19.97
CA ILE A 190 15.05 12.79 -20.54
C ILE A 190 15.34 12.83 -22.05
N HIS A 191 16.27 12.00 -22.51
CA HIS A 191 16.67 11.94 -23.92
C HIS A 191 15.98 10.82 -24.71
N ILE A 192 15.08 10.05 -24.10
CA ILE A 192 14.24 9.11 -24.81
C ILE A 192 13.03 9.89 -25.33
N SER A 193 13.08 10.24 -26.60
CA SER A 193 11.96 10.85 -27.32
C SER A 193 10.73 9.95 -27.21
N GLU A 194 9.72 10.46 -26.52
CA GLU A 194 8.38 9.94 -26.31
C GLU A 194 8.26 8.55 -25.64
N PRO A 195 7.59 8.47 -24.48
CA PRO A 195 7.17 7.17 -23.96
C PRO A 195 6.14 6.59 -24.92
N THR A 196 6.51 5.54 -25.63
CA THR A 196 5.54 4.67 -26.29
C THR A 196 4.58 4.15 -25.23
N ARG A 197 3.42 4.76 -25.15
CA ARG A 197 2.29 4.20 -24.39
C ARG A 197 1.99 2.82 -24.96
N ARG A 198 2.28 1.80 -24.21
CA ARG A 198 1.75 0.46 -24.42
C ARG A 198 0.82 0.11 -23.28
#